data_1da16f842ffd3f27b8779d4258c32752
#
_entry.id   1da16f842ffd3f27b8779d4258c32752
#
_cell.length_a   1.000
_cell.length_b   1.000
_cell.length_c   1.000
_cell.angle_alpha   90.00
_cell.angle_beta   90.00
_cell.angle_gamma   90.00
#
_symmetry.space_group_name_H-M   'P 1'
#
loop_
_entity.id
_entity.type
_entity.pdbx_description
1 polymer ?
#
loop_
_entity_poly.entity_id
_entity_poly.type
_entity_poly.pdbx_seq_one_letter_code
_entity_poly.pdbx_strand_id
1 'polypeptide(L)'
;MQAAALLHLLQLSSPSLPIGAYSYSQGLEAAIENGSVASEAAARAWIANALHEVVARFEAPIFARLVDAFTGRDAAAVALWTERFVAARDTSEFRAETIQMGYSLGRLAADLKLADDALLAILQAQPEVPLPTALAFATVALQVPRDEAVLGMMFSWAENQVLACVKTVPLGQVAGQRMLLSLRPELERAAATALALPDDELSNWSPGLSLLSMQHEVQYSRIYRS
;
A
#
# COMPACT_ATOMS: atom_id res chain seq x y z
N MET A 1 20.97 -1.71 7.60
CA MET A 1 20.35 -2.90 6.94
C MET A 1 21.43 -3.77 6.31
N GLN A 2 21.32 -5.12 6.41
CA GLN A 2 22.23 -6.07 5.76
C GLN A 2 21.93 -6.16 4.26
N ALA A 3 22.93 -6.57 3.45
CA ALA A 3 22.79 -6.63 1.99
C ALA A 3 21.64 -7.54 1.52
N ALA A 4 21.45 -8.71 2.16
CA ALA A 4 20.34 -9.61 1.84
C ALA A 4 18.97 -8.96 2.10
N ALA A 5 18.79 -8.31 3.24
CA ALA A 5 17.56 -7.61 3.58
C ALA A 5 17.26 -6.46 2.60
N LEU A 6 18.30 -5.76 2.11
CA LEU A 6 18.12 -4.74 1.06
C LEU A 6 17.62 -5.34 -0.24
N LEU A 7 18.19 -6.48 -0.68
CA LEU A 7 17.72 -7.15 -1.90
C LEU A 7 16.29 -7.65 -1.76
N HIS A 8 15.91 -8.18 -0.60
CA HIS A 8 14.54 -8.58 -0.32
C HIS A 8 13.58 -7.37 -0.33
N LEU A 9 13.96 -6.25 0.29
CA LEU A 9 13.17 -5.02 0.27
C LEU A 9 12.95 -4.51 -1.16
N LEU A 10 14.01 -4.47 -1.98
CA LEU A 10 13.93 -4.08 -3.39
C LEU A 10 13.00 -5.01 -4.18
N GLN A 11 13.01 -6.32 -3.89
CA GLN A 11 12.11 -7.28 -4.51
C GLN A 11 10.65 -7.05 -4.10
N LEU A 12 10.37 -6.85 -2.80
CA LEU A 12 9.02 -6.58 -2.30
C LEU A 12 8.45 -5.23 -2.78
N SER A 13 9.32 -4.24 -3.00
CA SER A 13 8.94 -2.91 -3.49
C SER A 13 8.92 -2.81 -5.02
N SER A 14 9.28 -3.87 -5.74
CA SER A 14 9.39 -3.83 -7.19
C SER A 14 8.03 -3.76 -7.89
N PRO A 15 7.85 -2.89 -8.91
CA PRO A 15 6.64 -2.91 -9.74
C PRO A 15 6.44 -4.23 -10.49
N SER A 16 7.46 -5.07 -10.60
CA SER A 16 7.40 -6.40 -11.22
C SER A 16 6.89 -7.49 -10.25
N LEU A 17 6.68 -7.17 -8.98
CA LEU A 17 6.06 -8.12 -8.03
C LEU A 17 4.67 -8.51 -8.54
N PRO A 18 4.38 -9.82 -8.74
CA PRO A 18 3.19 -10.25 -9.49
C PRO A 18 1.91 -10.21 -8.63
N ILE A 19 1.65 -9.05 -8.01
CA ILE A 19 0.45 -8.80 -7.19
C ILE A 19 -0.60 -7.95 -7.89
N GLY A 20 -0.27 -7.36 -9.06
CA GLY A 20 -1.18 -6.56 -9.84
C GLY A 20 -1.37 -5.12 -9.36
N ALA A 21 -0.50 -4.59 -8.51
CA ALA A 21 -0.60 -3.24 -7.93
C ALA A 21 -0.74 -2.14 -9.00
N TYR A 22 -0.09 -2.31 -10.15
CA TYR A 22 -0.15 -1.37 -11.28
C TYR A 22 -1.54 -1.22 -11.93
N SER A 23 -2.50 -2.05 -11.52
CA SER A 23 -3.88 -2.01 -12.03
C SER A 23 -4.81 -1.11 -11.23
N TYR A 24 -4.31 -0.48 -10.15
CA TYR A 24 -5.11 0.27 -9.19
C TYR A 24 -4.62 1.70 -9.08
N SER A 25 -5.52 2.67 -9.27
CA SER A 25 -5.23 4.10 -9.17
C SER A 25 -5.67 4.72 -7.84
N GLN A 26 -6.51 4.01 -7.10
CA GLN A 26 -7.06 4.43 -5.81
C GLN A 26 -7.77 5.80 -5.87
N GLY A 27 -8.72 5.92 -6.80
CA GLY A 27 -9.52 7.13 -7.01
C GLY A 27 -8.80 8.24 -7.79
N LEU A 28 -7.50 8.09 -8.08
CA LEU A 28 -6.73 9.09 -8.84
C LEU A 28 -7.25 9.24 -10.27
N GLU A 29 -7.63 8.15 -10.93
CA GLU A 29 -8.20 8.21 -12.28
C GLU A 29 -9.49 9.04 -12.32
N ALA A 30 -10.39 8.87 -11.35
CA ALA A 30 -11.59 9.68 -11.23
C ALA A 30 -11.28 11.16 -10.94
N ALA A 31 -10.25 11.44 -10.12
CA ALA A 31 -9.81 12.81 -9.85
C ALA A 31 -9.21 13.49 -11.10
N ILE A 32 -8.59 12.74 -11.99
CA ILE A 32 -8.08 13.23 -13.26
C ILE A 32 -9.24 13.48 -14.23
N GLU A 33 -10.16 12.54 -14.35
CA GLU A 33 -11.32 12.64 -15.24
C GLU A 33 -12.21 13.84 -14.91
N ASN A 34 -12.44 14.12 -13.63
CA ASN A 34 -13.24 15.28 -13.20
C ASN A 34 -12.45 16.61 -13.21
N GLY A 35 -11.19 16.61 -13.59
CA GLY A 35 -10.34 17.79 -13.69
C GLY A 35 -9.71 18.29 -12.37
N SER A 36 -9.91 17.58 -11.26
CA SER A 36 -9.28 17.94 -9.98
C SER A 36 -7.75 17.77 -10.01
N VAL A 37 -7.26 16.82 -10.83
CA VAL A 37 -5.84 16.56 -11.05
C VAL A 37 -5.51 16.76 -12.53
N ALA A 38 -5.21 18.00 -12.93
CA ALA A 38 -5.00 18.38 -14.34
C ALA A 38 -3.56 18.81 -14.67
N SER A 39 -2.62 18.71 -13.72
CA SER A 39 -1.24 19.17 -13.91
C SER A 39 -0.25 18.38 -13.06
N GLU A 40 1.04 18.46 -13.38
CA GLU A 40 2.13 17.87 -12.56
C GLU A 40 2.07 18.34 -11.10
N ALA A 41 1.84 19.64 -10.87
CA ALA A 41 1.75 20.19 -9.53
C ALA A 41 0.53 19.66 -8.75
N ALA A 42 -0.64 19.55 -9.41
CA ALA A 42 -1.85 18.99 -8.80
C ALA A 42 -1.68 17.50 -8.51
N ALA A 43 -1.06 16.74 -9.41
CA ALA A 43 -0.76 15.32 -9.21
C ALA A 43 0.18 15.09 -8.02
N ARG A 44 1.26 15.89 -7.92
CA ARG A 44 2.16 15.82 -6.77
C ARG A 44 1.46 16.14 -5.46
N ALA A 45 0.64 17.20 -5.45
CA ALA A 45 -0.13 17.57 -4.24
C ALA A 45 -1.12 16.48 -3.84
N TRP A 46 -1.82 15.87 -4.81
CA TRP A 46 -2.70 14.73 -4.58
C TRP A 46 -1.98 13.57 -3.90
N ILE A 47 -0.84 13.14 -4.48
CA ILE A 47 -0.06 12.02 -3.94
C ILE A 47 0.44 12.35 -2.53
N ALA A 48 0.97 13.55 -2.30
CA ALA A 48 1.45 13.96 -0.97
C ALA A 48 0.32 13.99 0.06
N ASN A 49 -0.86 14.51 -0.30
CA ASN A 49 -2.02 14.54 0.59
C ASN A 49 -2.50 13.13 0.94
N ALA A 50 -2.69 12.25 -0.05
CA ALA A 50 -3.11 10.86 0.20
C ALA A 50 -2.06 10.10 1.04
N LEU A 51 -0.76 10.34 0.79
CA LEU A 51 0.32 9.78 1.58
C LEU A 51 0.21 10.17 3.06
N HIS A 52 0.00 11.45 3.36
CA HIS A 52 -0.04 11.94 4.75
C HIS A 52 -1.36 11.66 5.46
N GLU A 53 -2.51 11.77 4.76
CA GLU A 53 -3.83 11.67 5.41
C GLU A 53 -4.36 10.24 5.50
N VAL A 54 -3.96 9.35 4.59
CA VAL A 54 -4.44 7.97 4.54
C VAL A 54 -3.32 6.98 4.84
N VAL A 55 -2.26 6.98 4.00
CA VAL A 55 -1.22 5.94 4.10
C VAL A 55 -0.46 6.04 5.41
N ALA A 56 -0.02 7.25 5.79
CA ALA A 56 0.76 7.48 7.02
C ALA A 56 -0.09 7.40 8.30
N ARG A 57 -1.40 7.59 8.22
CA ARG A 57 -2.28 7.60 9.40
C ARG A 57 -3.05 6.30 9.61
N PHE A 58 -3.07 5.42 8.62
CA PHE A 58 -3.82 4.17 8.72
C PHE A 58 -3.09 2.96 8.15
N GLU A 59 -2.77 2.96 6.85
CA GLU A 59 -2.28 1.76 6.19
C GLU A 59 -0.90 1.33 6.68
N ALA A 60 0.05 2.25 6.71
CA ALA A 60 1.41 1.96 7.15
C ALA A 60 1.54 1.73 8.67
N PRO A 61 0.82 2.44 9.54
CA PRO A 61 0.77 2.08 10.96
C PRO A 61 0.24 0.67 11.22
N ILE A 62 -0.83 0.26 10.54
CA ILE A 62 -1.36 -1.12 10.65
C ILE A 62 -0.35 -2.13 10.10
N PHE A 63 0.29 -1.82 8.96
CA PHE A 63 1.34 -2.68 8.43
C PHE A 63 2.50 -2.87 9.42
N ALA A 64 2.97 -1.81 10.09
CA ALA A 64 4.02 -1.90 11.10
C ALA A 64 3.61 -2.83 12.26
N ARG A 65 2.36 -2.72 12.74
CA ARG A 65 1.80 -3.58 13.81
C ARG A 65 1.67 -5.03 13.37
N LEU A 66 1.29 -5.27 12.12
CA LEU A 66 1.27 -6.61 11.55
C LEU A 66 2.67 -7.22 11.45
N VAL A 67 3.70 -6.43 11.10
CA VAL A 67 5.10 -6.88 11.12
C VAL A 67 5.51 -7.28 12.53
N ASP A 68 5.19 -6.47 13.54
CA ASP A 68 5.48 -6.78 14.94
C ASP A 68 4.74 -8.05 15.40
N ALA A 69 3.45 -8.19 15.04
CA ALA A 69 2.63 -9.36 15.37
C ALA A 69 3.16 -10.66 14.72
N PHE A 70 3.53 -10.63 13.45
CA PHE A 70 4.17 -11.77 12.79
C PHE A 70 5.55 -12.09 13.36
N THR A 71 6.34 -11.08 13.70
CA THR A 71 7.64 -11.26 14.37
C THR A 71 7.49 -11.96 15.72
N GLY A 72 6.48 -11.56 16.49
CA GLY A 72 6.12 -12.19 17.76
C GLY A 72 5.35 -13.51 17.63
N ARG A 73 4.97 -13.92 16.41
CA ARG A 73 4.08 -15.05 16.12
C ARG A 73 2.76 -14.98 16.90
N ASP A 74 2.26 -13.77 17.11
CA ASP A 74 1.00 -13.51 17.79
C ASP A 74 -0.17 -13.56 16.81
N ALA A 75 -0.77 -14.75 16.69
CA ALA A 75 -1.91 -14.99 15.78
C ALA A 75 -3.13 -14.12 16.12
N ALA A 76 -3.35 -13.80 17.41
CA ALA A 76 -4.47 -12.97 17.83
C ALA A 76 -4.27 -11.50 17.40
N ALA A 77 -3.05 -10.97 17.56
CA ALA A 77 -2.72 -9.63 17.08
C ALA A 77 -2.77 -9.54 15.54
N VAL A 78 -2.30 -10.56 14.81
CA VAL A 78 -2.45 -10.61 13.34
C VAL A 78 -3.92 -10.57 12.94
N ALA A 79 -4.79 -11.36 13.59
CA ALA A 79 -6.21 -11.37 13.31
C ALA A 79 -6.86 -10.00 13.60
N LEU A 80 -6.56 -9.40 14.74
CA LEU A 80 -7.08 -8.08 15.14
C LEU A 80 -6.76 -6.99 14.11
N TRP A 81 -5.47 -6.88 13.71
CA TRP A 81 -5.05 -5.82 12.79
C TRP A 81 -5.52 -6.08 11.36
N THR A 82 -5.60 -7.35 10.95
CA THR A 82 -6.19 -7.74 9.66
C THR A 82 -7.65 -7.35 9.59
N GLU A 83 -8.45 -7.70 10.60
CA GLU A 83 -9.87 -7.36 10.68
C GLU A 83 -10.10 -5.84 10.68
N ARG A 84 -9.35 -5.10 11.52
CA ARG A 84 -9.41 -3.62 11.55
C ARG A 84 -9.11 -3.00 10.19
N PHE A 85 -8.10 -3.51 9.49
CA PHE A 85 -7.77 -3.01 8.16
C PHE A 85 -8.90 -3.24 7.16
N VAL A 86 -9.44 -4.46 7.11
CA VAL A 86 -10.52 -4.84 6.19
C VAL A 86 -11.80 -4.07 6.50
N ALA A 87 -12.17 -3.94 7.77
CA ALA A 87 -13.38 -3.23 8.21
C ALA A 87 -13.35 -1.73 7.86
N ALA A 88 -12.16 -1.13 7.75
CA ALA A 88 -12.00 0.27 7.40
C ALA A 88 -11.98 0.54 5.88
N ARG A 89 -12.12 -0.47 5.03
CA ARG A 89 -12.25 -0.27 3.58
C ARG A 89 -13.70 0.10 3.24
N ASP A 90 -13.93 1.37 3.04
CA ASP A 90 -15.25 2.00 2.93
C ASP A 90 -15.85 1.98 1.52
N THR A 91 -15.08 1.56 0.50
CA THR A 91 -15.58 1.36 -0.87
C THR A 91 -15.33 -0.06 -1.35
N SER A 92 -16.14 -0.53 -2.29
CA SER A 92 -16.01 -1.88 -2.85
C SER A 92 -14.68 -2.04 -3.58
N GLU A 93 -14.23 -1.01 -4.30
CA GLU A 93 -12.96 -1.02 -5.02
C GLU A 93 -11.76 -1.08 -4.06
N PHE A 94 -11.71 -0.22 -3.03
CA PHE A 94 -10.63 -0.26 -2.04
C PHE A 94 -10.55 -1.59 -1.29
N ARG A 95 -11.70 -2.21 -1.04
CA ARG A 95 -11.74 -3.53 -0.43
C ARG A 95 -11.24 -4.60 -1.41
N ALA A 96 -11.76 -4.61 -2.64
CA ALA A 96 -11.44 -5.63 -3.64
C ALA A 96 -9.96 -5.62 -4.02
N GLU A 97 -9.36 -4.43 -4.22
CA GLU A 97 -7.94 -4.32 -4.59
C GLU A 97 -7.01 -4.88 -3.53
N THR A 98 -7.22 -4.52 -2.25
CA THR A 98 -6.34 -4.97 -1.18
C THR A 98 -6.43 -6.48 -0.96
N ILE A 99 -7.63 -7.08 -1.06
CA ILE A 99 -7.83 -8.52 -0.94
C ILE A 99 -7.20 -9.24 -2.15
N GLN A 100 -7.38 -8.73 -3.38
CA GLN A 100 -6.80 -9.34 -4.58
C GLN A 100 -5.27 -9.32 -4.53
N MET A 101 -4.67 -8.21 -4.15
CA MET A 101 -3.21 -8.10 -4.02
C MET A 101 -2.67 -8.96 -2.88
N GLY A 102 -3.37 -8.99 -1.75
CA GLY A 102 -2.98 -9.80 -0.59
C GLY A 102 -3.06 -11.30 -0.89
N TYR A 103 -4.12 -11.74 -1.56
CA TYR A 103 -4.24 -13.13 -2.04
C TYR A 103 -3.07 -13.51 -2.96
N SER A 104 -2.75 -12.64 -3.94
CA SER A 104 -1.67 -12.90 -4.89
C SER A 104 -0.31 -13.00 -4.20
N LEU A 105 -0.01 -12.09 -3.25
CA LEU A 105 1.24 -12.12 -2.50
C LEU A 105 1.31 -13.29 -1.54
N GLY A 106 0.24 -13.59 -0.83
CA GLY A 106 0.18 -14.75 0.10
C GLY A 106 0.40 -16.07 -0.62
N ARG A 107 -0.20 -16.23 -1.82
CA ARG A 107 0.02 -17.41 -2.67
C ARG A 107 1.47 -17.48 -3.17
N LEU A 108 2.01 -16.38 -3.68
CA LEU A 108 3.41 -16.32 -4.11
C LEU A 108 4.36 -16.69 -2.97
N ALA A 109 4.13 -16.16 -1.77
CA ALA A 109 4.96 -16.45 -0.61
C ALA A 109 4.90 -17.93 -0.19
N ALA A 110 3.74 -18.56 -0.29
CA ALA A 110 3.58 -19.99 -0.04
C ALA A 110 4.28 -20.84 -1.12
N ASP A 111 4.10 -20.51 -2.41
CA ASP A 111 4.71 -21.23 -3.53
C ASP A 111 6.25 -21.15 -3.47
N LEU A 112 6.80 -20.01 -3.04
CA LEU A 112 8.24 -19.80 -2.84
C LEU A 112 8.77 -20.37 -1.52
N LYS A 113 7.88 -20.87 -0.63
CA LYS A 113 8.23 -21.38 0.70
C LYS A 113 9.06 -20.39 1.52
N LEU A 114 8.62 -19.13 1.57
CA LEU A 114 9.39 -18.04 2.19
C LEU A 114 9.53 -18.20 3.71
N ALA A 115 8.63 -18.92 4.37
CA ALA A 115 8.61 -19.09 5.83
C ALA A 115 8.39 -20.55 6.23
N ASP A 116 8.57 -20.84 7.52
CA ASP A 116 8.19 -22.12 8.11
C ASP A 116 6.66 -22.29 8.18
N ASP A 117 6.23 -23.55 8.34
CA ASP A 117 4.81 -23.91 8.36
C ASP A 117 4.01 -23.20 9.48
N ALA A 118 4.64 -22.94 10.61
CA ALA A 118 3.98 -22.27 11.75
C ALA A 118 3.67 -20.80 11.43
N LEU A 119 4.58 -20.08 10.81
CA LEU A 119 4.34 -18.71 10.38
C LEU A 119 3.32 -18.65 9.22
N LEU A 120 3.41 -19.58 8.29
CA LEU A 120 2.46 -19.70 7.18
C LEU A 120 1.04 -20.02 7.69
N ALA A 121 0.90 -20.86 8.71
CA ALA A 121 -0.41 -21.19 9.30
C ALA A 121 -1.10 -19.96 9.91
N ILE A 122 -0.37 -19.01 10.49
CA ILE A 122 -0.93 -17.75 11.00
C ILE A 122 -1.54 -16.93 9.86
N LEU A 123 -0.85 -16.82 8.71
CA LEU A 123 -1.38 -16.13 7.54
C LEU A 123 -2.62 -16.82 6.98
N GLN A 124 -2.58 -18.15 6.84
CA GLN A 124 -3.67 -18.97 6.26
C GLN A 124 -4.91 -19.05 7.16
N ALA A 125 -4.76 -18.79 8.45
CA ALA A 125 -5.88 -18.74 9.39
C ALA A 125 -6.75 -17.48 9.22
N GLN A 126 -6.30 -16.49 8.46
CA GLN A 126 -7.08 -15.27 8.23
C GLN A 126 -8.21 -15.53 7.23
N PRO A 127 -9.48 -15.15 7.54
CA PRO A 127 -10.61 -15.34 6.62
C PRO A 127 -10.42 -14.57 5.30
N GLU A 128 -9.80 -13.41 5.38
CA GLU A 128 -9.41 -12.57 4.25
C GLU A 128 -7.99 -12.05 4.49
N VAL A 129 -7.18 -12.04 3.45
CA VAL A 129 -5.78 -11.61 3.53
C VAL A 129 -5.62 -10.34 2.70
N PRO A 130 -5.73 -9.14 3.30
CA PRO A 130 -5.44 -7.90 2.59
C PRO A 130 -3.92 -7.73 2.36
N LEU A 131 -3.56 -6.83 1.44
CA LEU A 131 -2.16 -6.59 1.07
C LEU A 131 -1.25 -6.34 2.28
N PRO A 132 -1.58 -5.47 3.26
CA PRO A 132 -0.67 -5.24 4.40
C PRO A 132 -0.39 -6.50 5.21
N THR A 133 -1.36 -7.40 5.36
CA THR A 133 -1.18 -8.66 6.09
C THR A 133 -0.23 -9.61 5.34
N ALA A 134 -0.42 -9.80 4.03
CA ALA A 134 0.47 -10.63 3.23
C ALA A 134 1.87 -10.02 3.11
N LEU A 135 1.97 -8.69 3.01
CA LEU A 135 3.25 -7.99 2.92
C LEU A 135 4.02 -8.06 4.25
N ALA A 136 3.33 -7.95 5.40
CA ALA A 136 3.95 -8.10 6.72
C ALA A 136 4.48 -9.53 6.93
N PHE A 137 3.71 -10.53 6.54
CA PHE A 137 4.19 -11.92 6.52
C PHE A 137 5.47 -12.07 5.69
N ALA A 138 5.48 -11.58 4.43
CA ALA A 138 6.63 -11.67 3.55
C ALA A 138 7.85 -10.89 4.09
N THR A 139 7.61 -9.72 4.69
CA THR A 139 8.62 -8.89 5.36
C THR A 139 9.35 -9.67 6.44
N VAL A 140 8.60 -10.32 7.33
CA VAL A 140 9.15 -11.11 8.44
C VAL A 140 9.86 -12.37 7.92
N ALA A 141 9.25 -13.08 6.98
CA ALA A 141 9.83 -14.27 6.36
C ALA A 141 11.17 -13.98 5.69
N LEU A 142 11.32 -12.84 5.06
CA LEU A 142 12.52 -12.38 4.37
C LEU A 142 13.47 -11.56 5.26
N GLN A 143 13.16 -11.44 6.56
CA GLN A 143 13.99 -10.73 7.55
C GLN A 143 14.29 -9.27 7.15
N VAL A 144 13.34 -8.59 6.52
CA VAL A 144 13.44 -7.15 6.25
C VAL A 144 13.11 -6.40 7.53
N PRO A 145 13.94 -5.45 8.00
CA PRO A 145 13.65 -4.71 9.21
C PRO A 145 12.38 -3.87 9.04
N ARG A 146 11.58 -3.76 10.11
CA ARG A 146 10.25 -3.15 10.12
C ARG A 146 10.23 -1.73 9.55
N ASP A 147 11.12 -0.87 10.02
CA ASP A 147 11.08 0.56 9.69
C ASP A 147 11.44 0.79 8.21
N GLU A 148 12.42 0.03 7.68
CA GLU A 148 12.76 0.04 6.26
C GLU A 148 11.63 -0.56 5.40
N ALA A 149 10.93 -1.58 5.91
CA ALA A 149 9.78 -2.16 5.21
C ALA A 149 8.61 -1.17 5.12
N VAL A 150 8.35 -0.38 6.18
CA VAL A 150 7.35 0.70 6.17
C VAL A 150 7.69 1.74 5.10
N LEU A 151 8.94 2.19 5.05
CA LEU A 151 9.38 3.13 4.01
C LEU A 151 9.29 2.53 2.61
N GLY A 152 9.65 1.26 2.45
CA GLY A 152 9.56 0.54 1.17
C GLY A 152 8.12 0.37 0.69
N MET A 153 7.19 0.07 1.57
CA MET A 153 5.76 0.00 1.27
C MET A 153 5.23 1.35 0.78
N MET A 154 5.55 2.44 1.49
CA MET A 154 5.15 3.79 1.10
C MET A 154 5.77 4.23 -0.22
N PHE A 155 7.04 3.88 -0.46
CA PHE A 155 7.72 4.17 -1.72
C PHE A 155 7.05 3.44 -2.88
N SER A 156 6.77 2.14 -2.74
CA SER A 156 6.09 1.35 -3.77
C SER A 156 4.69 1.90 -4.08
N TRP A 157 3.95 2.32 -3.04
CA TRP A 157 2.65 2.98 -3.20
C TRP A 157 2.79 4.30 -3.99
N ALA A 158 3.71 5.19 -3.59
CA ALA A 158 3.93 6.47 -4.26
C ALA A 158 4.40 6.30 -5.71
N GLU A 159 5.28 5.33 -5.98
CA GLU A 159 5.73 4.99 -7.33
C GLU A 159 4.56 4.55 -8.20
N ASN A 160 3.65 3.71 -7.67
CA ASN A 160 2.45 3.30 -8.41
C ASN A 160 1.53 4.50 -8.71
N GLN A 161 1.34 5.43 -7.78
CA GLN A 161 0.58 6.65 -8.01
C GLN A 161 1.22 7.56 -9.08
N VAL A 162 2.55 7.70 -9.05
CA VAL A 162 3.29 8.45 -10.08
C VAL A 162 3.16 7.79 -11.45
N LEU A 163 3.25 6.45 -11.52
CA LEU A 163 3.04 5.70 -12.78
C LEU A 163 1.60 5.87 -13.30
N ALA A 164 0.61 5.94 -12.41
CA ALA A 164 -0.77 6.26 -12.79
C ALA A 164 -0.84 7.66 -13.42
N CYS A 165 -0.23 8.67 -12.81
CA CYS A 165 -0.18 10.02 -13.39
C CYS A 165 0.52 10.06 -14.75
N VAL A 166 1.61 9.33 -14.94
CA VAL A 166 2.32 9.28 -16.24
C VAL A 166 1.43 8.71 -17.35
N LYS A 167 0.52 7.80 -17.02
CA LYS A 167 -0.39 7.18 -18.00
C LYS A 167 -1.63 8.03 -18.30
N THR A 168 -2.13 8.78 -17.34
CA THR A 168 -3.46 9.42 -17.40
C THR A 168 -3.40 10.96 -17.48
N VAL A 169 -2.38 11.58 -16.90
CA VAL A 169 -2.05 12.99 -17.12
C VAL A 169 -1.00 13.04 -18.23
N PRO A 170 -1.00 14.03 -19.15
CA PRO A 170 0.01 14.10 -20.21
C PRO A 170 1.41 14.46 -19.67
N LEU A 171 1.92 13.62 -18.77
CA LEU A 171 3.24 13.73 -18.16
C LEU A 171 4.22 12.80 -18.86
N GLY A 172 5.41 13.34 -19.22
CA GLY A 172 6.48 12.48 -19.73
C GLY A 172 7.16 11.67 -18.63
N GLN A 173 7.86 10.59 -19.00
CA GLN A 173 8.58 9.72 -18.06
C GLN A 173 9.56 10.49 -17.14
N VAL A 174 10.25 11.49 -17.70
CA VAL A 174 11.18 12.34 -16.93
C VAL A 174 10.46 13.16 -15.85
N ALA A 175 9.25 13.66 -16.17
CA ALA A 175 8.42 14.37 -15.19
C ALA A 175 7.99 13.44 -14.04
N GLY A 176 7.60 12.22 -14.34
CA GLY A 176 7.31 11.20 -13.33
C GLY A 176 8.50 10.93 -12.41
N GLN A 177 9.70 10.74 -12.95
CA GLN A 177 10.90 10.54 -12.14
C GLN A 177 11.25 11.76 -11.28
N ARG A 178 11.08 12.98 -11.81
CA ARG A 178 11.25 14.22 -11.05
C ARG A 178 10.23 14.32 -9.90
N MET A 179 8.98 13.96 -10.15
CA MET A 179 7.92 13.92 -9.15
C MET A 179 8.28 12.95 -8.02
N LEU A 180 8.68 11.71 -8.35
CA LEU A 180 9.08 10.70 -7.37
C LEU A 180 10.28 11.17 -6.52
N LEU A 181 11.29 11.81 -7.15
CA LEU A 181 12.40 12.44 -6.43
C LEU A 181 11.91 13.52 -5.45
N SER A 182 10.96 14.35 -5.86
CA SER A 182 10.41 15.44 -5.03
C SER A 182 9.56 14.95 -3.85
N LEU A 183 9.07 13.71 -3.90
CA LEU A 183 8.28 13.09 -2.83
C LEU A 183 9.14 12.44 -1.72
N ARG A 184 10.45 12.31 -1.89
CA ARG A 184 11.32 11.67 -0.89
C ARG A 184 11.22 12.28 0.51
N PRO A 185 11.29 13.62 0.70
CA PRO A 185 11.12 14.22 2.03
C PRO A 185 9.72 13.96 2.62
N GLU A 186 8.69 13.86 1.77
CA GLU A 186 7.33 13.52 2.20
C GLU A 186 7.27 12.08 2.72
N LEU A 187 7.88 11.13 1.98
CA LEU A 187 7.95 9.72 2.36
C LEU A 187 8.67 9.51 3.69
N GLU A 188 9.80 10.19 3.91
CA GLU A 188 10.54 10.12 5.17
C GLU A 188 9.70 10.63 6.35
N ARG A 189 9.02 11.79 6.19
CA ARG A 189 8.12 12.33 7.21
C ARG A 189 6.92 11.44 7.46
N ALA A 190 6.30 10.91 6.41
CA ALA A 190 5.17 10.02 6.49
C ALA A 190 5.52 8.72 7.22
N ALA A 191 6.69 8.13 6.93
CA ALA A 191 7.18 6.93 7.61
C ALA A 191 7.43 7.19 9.11
N ALA A 192 8.05 8.33 9.45
CA ALA A 192 8.25 8.71 10.85
C ALA A 192 6.91 8.90 11.59
N THR A 193 5.92 9.52 10.94
CA THR A 193 4.57 9.68 11.49
C THR A 193 3.93 8.31 11.72
N ALA A 194 3.95 7.42 10.72
CA ALA A 194 3.32 6.10 10.80
C ALA A 194 3.89 5.24 11.92
N LEU A 195 5.22 5.28 12.13
CA LEU A 195 5.91 4.52 13.16
C LEU A 195 5.66 5.05 14.59
N ALA A 196 5.36 6.35 14.71
CA ALA A 196 5.11 7.00 16.00
C ALA A 196 3.62 7.07 16.37
N LEU A 197 2.69 6.82 15.41
CA LEU A 197 1.26 7.04 15.62
C LEU A 197 0.67 6.02 16.62
N PRO A 198 -0.01 6.45 17.70
CA PRO A 198 -0.64 5.55 18.65
C PRO A 198 -1.91 4.89 18.09
N ASP A 199 -2.35 3.79 18.70
CA ASP A 199 -3.43 2.94 18.20
C ASP A 199 -4.81 3.63 18.17
N ASP A 200 -5.04 4.59 19.06
CA ASP A 200 -6.26 5.36 19.18
C ASP A 200 -6.33 6.57 18.24
N GLU A 201 -5.21 6.91 17.59
CA GLU A 201 -5.14 7.97 16.58
C GLU A 201 -5.20 7.45 15.13
N LEU A 202 -5.32 6.13 14.93
CA LEU A 202 -5.43 5.54 13.61
C LEU A 202 -6.69 6.03 12.89
N SER A 203 -6.54 6.58 11.69
CA SER A 203 -7.65 7.13 10.91
C SER A 203 -7.37 7.06 9.40
N ASN A 204 -8.33 6.53 8.65
CA ASN A 204 -8.38 6.60 7.19
C ASN A 204 -9.43 7.62 6.70
N TRP A 205 -9.83 8.57 7.55
CA TRP A 205 -10.89 9.50 7.24
C TRP A 205 -10.52 10.45 6.10
N SER A 206 -10.95 10.10 4.90
CA SER A 206 -10.73 10.87 3.67
C SER A 206 -11.97 10.78 2.78
N PRO A 207 -13.08 11.45 3.15
CA PRO A 207 -14.37 11.30 2.45
C PRO A 207 -14.31 11.73 0.98
N GLY A 208 -13.44 12.68 0.62
CA GLY A 208 -13.20 13.06 -0.76
C GLY A 208 -12.63 11.91 -1.60
N LEU A 209 -11.70 11.14 -1.03
CA LEU A 209 -11.11 9.98 -1.70
C LEU A 209 -12.15 8.85 -1.84
N SER A 210 -12.95 8.59 -0.80
CA SER A 210 -14.01 7.60 -0.83
C SER A 210 -15.06 7.93 -1.90
N LEU A 211 -15.47 9.20 -2.00
CA LEU A 211 -16.41 9.63 -3.05
C LEU A 211 -15.83 9.45 -4.47
N LEU A 212 -14.55 9.73 -4.66
CA LEU A 212 -13.89 9.52 -5.95
C LEU A 212 -13.76 8.03 -6.30
N SER A 213 -13.47 7.17 -5.33
CA SER A 213 -13.50 5.72 -5.52
C SER A 213 -14.89 5.24 -5.95
N MET A 214 -15.96 5.71 -5.26
CA MET A 214 -17.34 5.37 -5.64
C MET A 214 -17.72 5.90 -7.04
N GLN A 215 -17.25 7.09 -7.43
CA GLN A 215 -17.44 7.62 -8.78
C GLN A 215 -16.72 6.79 -9.83
N HIS A 216 -15.53 6.29 -9.50
CA HIS A 216 -14.77 5.42 -10.38
C HIS A 216 -15.51 4.10 -10.67
N GLU A 217 -16.24 3.54 -9.69
CA GLU A 217 -17.03 2.30 -9.88
C GLU A 217 -18.01 2.39 -11.05
N VAL A 218 -18.55 3.57 -11.33
CA VAL A 218 -19.54 3.82 -12.41
C VAL A 218 -18.95 4.57 -13.60
N GLN A 219 -17.65 4.84 -13.63
CA GLN A 219 -16.97 5.53 -14.73
C GLN A 219 -17.04 4.69 -16.00
N TYR A 220 -17.49 5.28 -17.11
CA TYR A 220 -17.74 4.57 -18.37
C TYR A 220 -16.45 4.06 -19.03
N SER A 221 -15.40 4.86 -19.05
CA SER A 221 -14.10 4.49 -19.62
C SER A 221 -13.05 4.47 -18.52
N ARG A 222 -12.42 3.32 -18.30
CA ARG A 222 -11.44 3.13 -17.23
C ARG A 222 -10.17 2.47 -17.76
N ILE A 223 -9.02 2.97 -17.32
CA ILE A 223 -7.71 2.35 -17.54
C ILE A 223 -7.37 1.44 -16.34
N TYR A 224 -7.81 1.85 -15.15
CA TYR A 224 -7.56 1.17 -13.88
C TYR A 224 -8.79 0.38 -13.40
N ARG A 225 -8.56 -0.52 -12.45
CA ARG A 225 -9.63 -1.30 -11.80
C ARG A 225 -10.23 -0.59 -10.59
N SER A 226 -9.47 0.37 -10.00
CA SER A 226 -9.93 1.23 -8.91
C SER A 226 -9.27 2.60 -8.99
#